data_f5d490e4c7b9f96a8789fef2ed5d1ed1
#
_entry.id   f5d490e4c7b9f96a8789fef2ed5d1ed1
#
_cell.length_a   1.000
_cell.length_b   1.000
_cell.length_c   1.000
_cell.angle_alpha   90.00
_cell.angle_beta   90.00
_cell.angle_gamma   90.00
#
_symmetry.space_group_name_H-M   'P 1'
#
loop_
_entity.id
_entity.type
_entity.pdbx_description
1 polymer ?
#
loop_
_entity_poly.entity_id
_entity_poly.type
_entity_poly.pdbx_seq_one_letter_code
_entity_poly.pdbx_strand_id
1 'polypeptide(L)'
;MHTRPHAMAKLVRMRAASSYNEVLDDAGERHGDIMNAQVQNTSAHEVRAAWIEAARLRTLPLAASGSLIAAGLAAARGAFRVEVFILMLVVSVLLQVIANFADDYGDLAHGLDDETRVGPKRGMQRGIITPQQMKRALFGTCALTFALGCLLIWVSFLRGPALDGHAVAAMGVFLAFGVAAIAAAVFYTVGPHPYGYMGLGDIMSFIFFGLVAVCAGSFLYLHSFDAASLVAGVALGLPVAAVMNINNMRDSLDDASKGKRTIANRLYELGEGCSATVRGQRVNGEQAMRMYHTALLYLSLILFVAFIFVVKGFSLRTFVAGAAICLSFQPLMSALAGIVQEPDHTKLDRFMAPTSLGTVAVAIMVTICLVVA
;
A
#
# COMPACT_ATOMS: atom_id res chain seq x y z
N MET A 1 6.33 -2.08 -47.68
CA MET A 1 7.14 -3.05 -46.90
C MET A 1 7.32 -2.54 -45.46
N HIS A 2 6.26 -2.52 -44.61
CA HIS A 2 6.29 -1.94 -43.24
C HIS A 2 5.39 -2.74 -42.27
N THR A 3 5.65 -4.06 -42.09
CA THR A 3 4.83 -4.90 -41.17
C THR A 3 5.63 -5.79 -40.22
N ARG A 4 6.96 -5.58 -40.07
CA ARG A 4 7.79 -6.45 -39.22
C ARG A 4 7.98 -6.06 -37.74
N PRO A 5 7.84 -4.80 -37.24
CA PRO A 5 8.10 -4.50 -35.81
C PRO A 5 7.03 -5.07 -34.86
N HIS A 6 5.76 -5.07 -35.24
CA HIS A 6 4.67 -5.53 -34.35
C HIS A 6 4.66 -7.05 -34.13
N ALA A 7 5.03 -7.85 -35.13
CA ALA A 7 5.08 -9.31 -35.01
C ALA A 7 6.22 -9.75 -34.10
N MET A 8 7.37 -9.07 -34.19
CA MET A 8 8.55 -9.37 -33.36
C MET A 8 8.32 -9.00 -31.88
N ALA A 9 7.68 -7.86 -31.61
CA ALA A 9 7.29 -7.45 -30.26
C ALA A 9 6.26 -8.43 -29.64
N LYS A 10 5.33 -8.95 -30.44
CA LYS A 10 4.35 -9.96 -30.00
C LYS A 10 5.03 -11.30 -29.68
N LEU A 11 6.01 -11.71 -30.50
CA LEU A 11 6.78 -12.95 -30.29
C LEU A 11 7.68 -12.86 -29.03
N VAL A 12 8.29 -11.70 -28.77
CA VAL A 12 9.10 -11.46 -27.57
C VAL A 12 8.19 -11.49 -26.32
N ARG A 13 7.00 -10.90 -26.38
CA ARG A 13 6.02 -10.95 -25.25
C ARG A 13 5.50 -12.37 -25.02
N MET A 14 5.24 -13.14 -26.07
CA MET A 14 4.80 -14.54 -25.92
C MET A 14 5.91 -15.43 -25.38
N ARG A 15 7.17 -15.23 -25.76
CA ARG A 15 8.33 -15.95 -25.21
C ARG A 15 8.57 -15.57 -23.74
N ALA A 16 8.45 -14.29 -23.38
CA ALA A 16 8.58 -13.85 -21.98
C ALA A 16 7.47 -14.44 -21.09
N ALA A 17 6.23 -14.53 -21.58
CA ALA A 17 5.13 -15.16 -20.86
C ALA A 17 5.28 -16.69 -20.76
N SER A 18 5.83 -17.35 -21.81
CA SER A 18 6.12 -18.79 -21.78
C SER A 18 7.27 -19.10 -20.82
N SER A 19 8.36 -18.34 -20.87
CA SER A 19 9.47 -18.52 -19.93
C SER A 19 9.10 -18.22 -18.48
N TYR A 20 8.21 -17.27 -18.24
CA TYR A 20 7.68 -16.98 -16.91
C TYR A 20 6.89 -18.17 -16.35
N ASN A 21 6.03 -18.79 -17.14
CA ASN A 21 5.27 -19.98 -16.74
C ASN A 21 6.19 -21.20 -16.58
N GLU A 22 7.17 -21.39 -17.46
CA GLU A 22 8.16 -22.46 -17.36
C GLU A 22 9.07 -22.31 -16.12
N VAL A 23 9.45 -21.09 -15.75
CA VAL A 23 10.19 -20.81 -14.50
C VAL A 23 9.34 -21.10 -13.28
N LEU A 24 8.02 -20.78 -13.33
CA LEU A 24 7.10 -21.11 -12.24
C LEU A 24 6.87 -22.64 -12.10
N ASP A 25 6.78 -23.37 -13.22
CA ASP A 25 6.59 -24.80 -13.21
C ASP A 25 7.91 -25.53 -12.82
N ASP A 26 9.07 -25.11 -13.34
CA ASP A 26 10.38 -25.68 -13.04
C ASP A 26 10.84 -25.33 -11.60
N ALA A 27 10.55 -24.12 -11.10
CA ALA A 27 10.70 -23.77 -9.69
C ALA A 27 9.75 -24.58 -8.80
N GLY A 28 8.55 -24.91 -9.30
CA GLY A 28 7.59 -25.79 -8.62
C GLY A 28 8.06 -27.24 -8.51
N GLU A 29 8.66 -27.79 -9.56
CA GLU A 29 9.09 -29.19 -9.58
C GLU A 29 10.42 -29.43 -8.85
N ARG A 30 11.44 -28.63 -9.09
CA ARG A 30 12.75 -28.80 -8.42
C ARG A 30 12.75 -28.40 -6.95
N HIS A 31 11.96 -27.39 -6.55
CA HIS A 31 11.75 -27.08 -5.14
C HIS A 31 10.79 -28.07 -4.47
N GLY A 32 9.89 -28.70 -5.22
CA GLY A 32 8.90 -29.64 -4.68
C GLY A 32 9.52 -30.85 -3.99
N ASP A 33 10.59 -31.39 -4.53
CA ASP A 33 11.24 -32.60 -3.97
C ASP A 33 12.12 -32.27 -2.75
N ILE A 34 12.83 -31.15 -2.76
CA ILE A 34 13.62 -30.70 -1.60
C ILE A 34 12.68 -30.18 -0.49
N MET A 35 11.61 -29.50 -0.85
CA MET A 35 10.63 -28.95 0.08
C MET A 35 9.74 -30.02 0.73
N ASN A 36 9.39 -31.10 0.03
CA ASN A 36 8.62 -32.19 0.63
C ASN A 36 9.36 -32.87 1.79
N ALA A 37 10.68 -32.93 1.72
CA ALA A 37 11.51 -33.44 2.82
C ALA A 37 11.64 -32.47 4.01
N GLN A 38 11.61 -31.14 3.77
CA GLN A 38 11.65 -30.11 4.82
C GLN A 38 10.27 -29.87 5.46
N VAL A 39 9.20 -29.90 4.69
CA VAL A 39 7.82 -29.71 5.18
C VAL A 39 7.40 -30.81 6.16
N GLN A 40 7.93 -32.03 6.02
CA GLN A 40 7.61 -33.13 6.95
C GLN A 40 8.06 -32.91 8.40
N ASN A 41 8.97 -31.98 8.65
CA ASN A 41 9.47 -31.66 10.00
C ASN A 41 9.02 -30.28 10.54
N THR A 42 8.22 -29.51 9.78
CA THR A 42 7.80 -28.18 10.20
C THR A 42 6.62 -28.26 11.16
N SER A 43 6.75 -27.70 12.36
CA SER A 43 5.67 -27.70 13.35
C SER A 43 4.48 -26.85 12.89
N ALA A 44 3.27 -27.20 13.35
CA ALA A 44 2.05 -26.39 13.09
C ALA A 44 2.19 -24.93 13.56
N HIS A 45 2.99 -24.70 14.60
CA HIS A 45 3.31 -23.37 15.11
C HIS A 45 4.13 -22.55 14.09
N GLU A 46 5.15 -23.15 13.48
CA GLU A 46 6.00 -22.50 12.47
C GLU A 46 5.21 -22.18 11.21
N VAL A 47 4.33 -23.09 10.76
CA VAL A 47 3.44 -22.84 9.61
C VAL A 47 2.52 -21.65 9.90
N ARG A 48 1.88 -21.62 11.09
CA ARG A 48 1.02 -20.51 11.49
C ARG A 48 1.81 -19.18 11.56
N ALA A 49 3.00 -19.22 12.13
CA ALA A 49 3.87 -18.04 12.22
C ALA A 49 4.26 -17.51 10.81
N ALA A 50 4.56 -18.41 9.87
CA ALA A 50 4.88 -18.05 8.49
C ALA A 50 3.70 -17.36 7.76
N TRP A 51 2.47 -17.83 7.96
CA TRP A 51 1.28 -17.19 7.39
C TRP A 51 0.99 -15.82 8.01
N ILE A 52 1.17 -15.68 9.33
CA ILE A 52 1.04 -14.39 10.03
C ILE A 52 2.10 -13.40 9.53
N GLU A 53 3.32 -13.87 9.31
CA GLU A 53 4.41 -13.07 8.73
C GLU A 53 4.10 -12.65 7.29
N ALA A 54 3.61 -13.57 6.45
CA ALA A 54 3.21 -13.28 5.08
C ALA A 54 2.09 -12.23 5.01
N ALA A 55 1.13 -12.26 5.95
CA ALA A 55 0.10 -11.23 6.06
C ALA A 55 0.64 -9.86 6.51
N ARG A 56 1.88 -9.77 7.04
CA ARG A 56 2.57 -8.53 7.48
C ARG A 56 1.78 -7.71 8.49
N LEU A 57 1.40 -8.31 9.62
CA LEU A 57 0.59 -7.65 10.66
C LEU A 57 1.10 -6.26 11.07
N ARG A 58 2.38 -5.97 10.93
CA ARG A 58 3.01 -4.67 11.25
C ARG A 58 2.47 -3.51 10.40
N THR A 59 2.03 -3.79 9.18
CA THR A 59 1.52 -2.79 8.22
C THR A 59 0.01 -2.88 7.99
N LEU A 60 -0.66 -3.96 8.41
CA LEU A 60 -2.12 -4.09 8.26
C LEU A 60 -2.91 -2.94 8.89
N PRO A 61 -2.54 -2.37 10.07
CA PRO A 61 -3.26 -1.24 10.62
C PRO A 61 -3.33 -0.04 9.67
N LEU A 62 -2.34 0.15 8.79
CA LEU A 62 -2.32 1.21 7.80
C LEU A 62 -3.55 1.19 6.86
N ALA A 63 -4.02 -0.01 6.50
CA ALA A 63 -5.20 -0.18 5.65
C ALA A 63 -6.49 0.36 6.29
N ALA A 64 -6.54 0.50 7.63
CA ALA A 64 -7.68 1.07 8.34
C ALA A 64 -7.78 2.60 8.19
N SER A 65 -6.66 3.28 7.91
CA SER A 65 -6.57 4.74 7.97
C SER A 65 -7.55 5.44 7.01
N GLY A 66 -7.70 4.93 5.79
CA GLY A 66 -8.64 5.47 4.81
C GLY A 66 -10.11 5.30 5.25
N SER A 67 -10.45 4.13 5.78
CA SER A 67 -11.78 3.83 6.33
C SER A 67 -12.13 4.73 7.51
N LEU A 68 -11.15 5.02 8.39
CA LEU A 68 -11.32 5.92 9.53
C LEU A 68 -11.64 7.35 9.08
N ILE A 69 -10.85 7.91 8.17
CA ILE A 69 -11.08 9.28 7.70
C ILE A 69 -12.41 9.39 6.93
N ALA A 70 -12.74 8.42 6.08
CA ALA A 70 -14.01 8.39 5.38
C ALA A 70 -15.20 8.32 6.35
N ALA A 71 -15.10 7.51 7.41
CA ALA A 71 -16.10 7.44 8.48
C ALA A 71 -16.21 8.75 9.26
N GLY A 72 -15.07 9.43 9.54
CA GLY A 72 -15.05 10.75 10.18
C GLY A 72 -15.74 11.82 9.36
N LEU A 73 -15.50 11.87 8.05
CA LEU A 73 -16.20 12.76 7.12
C LEU A 73 -17.70 12.47 7.08
N ALA A 74 -18.08 11.20 7.05
CA ALA A 74 -19.49 10.80 7.09
C ALA A 74 -20.16 11.17 8.43
N ALA A 75 -19.48 10.94 9.55
CA ALA A 75 -19.99 11.29 10.88
C ALA A 75 -20.16 12.81 11.05
N ALA A 76 -19.23 13.61 10.57
CA ALA A 76 -19.33 15.07 10.56
C ALA A 76 -20.54 15.60 9.76
N ARG A 77 -21.11 14.78 8.87
CA ARG A 77 -22.31 15.08 8.06
C ARG A 77 -23.56 14.31 8.49
N GLY A 78 -23.51 13.61 9.64
CA GLY A 78 -24.64 12.83 10.15
C GLY A 78 -24.99 11.59 9.32
N ALA A 79 -24.07 11.13 8.46
CA ALA A 79 -24.26 10.00 7.53
C ALA A 79 -23.50 8.72 7.92
N PHE A 80 -22.89 8.68 9.12
CA PHE A 80 -22.14 7.51 9.57
C PHE A 80 -23.04 6.29 9.72
N ARG A 81 -22.55 5.13 9.22
CA ARG A 81 -23.20 3.83 9.31
C ARG A 81 -22.16 2.78 9.69
N VAL A 82 -22.39 2.11 10.83
CA VAL A 82 -21.42 1.16 11.40
C VAL A 82 -21.20 -0.05 10.50
N GLU A 83 -22.24 -0.53 9.83
CA GLU A 83 -22.16 -1.66 8.90
C GLU A 83 -21.29 -1.37 7.68
N VAL A 84 -21.36 -0.14 7.14
CA VAL A 84 -20.50 0.31 6.05
C VAL A 84 -19.06 0.42 6.55
N PHE A 85 -18.85 0.97 7.75
CA PHE A 85 -17.51 1.09 8.35
C PHE A 85 -16.82 -0.28 8.52
N ILE A 86 -17.52 -1.24 9.12
CA ILE A 86 -16.96 -2.58 9.35
C ILE A 86 -16.61 -3.26 8.03
N LEU A 87 -17.52 -3.21 7.05
CA LEU A 87 -17.26 -3.84 5.74
C LEU A 87 -16.10 -3.14 4.99
N MET A 88 -16.04 -1.80 4.99
CA MET A 88 -14.90 -1.06 4.44
C MET A 88 -13.58 -1.46 5.09
N LEU A 89 -13.56 -1.51 6.42
CA LEU A 89 -12.36 -1.88 7.18
C LEU A 89 -11.89 -3.28 6.80
N VAL A 90 -12.79 -4.27 6.77
CA VAL A 90 -12.46 -5.65 6.42
C VAL A 90 -11.98 -5.74 4.98
N VAL A 91 -12.66 -5.10 4.02
CA VAL A 91 -12.26 -5.10 2.60
C VAL A 91 -10.88 -4.45 2.43
N SER A 92 -10.62 -3.32 3.10
CA SER A 92 -9.32 -2.64 3.04
C SER A 92 -8.18 -3.51 3.59
N VAL A 93 -8.41 -4.20 4.72
CA VAL A 93 -7.43 -5.13 5.30
C VAL A 93 -7.19 -6.33 4.38
N LEU A 94 -8.24 -6.88 3.78
CA LEU A 94 -8.10 -8.01 2.84
C LEU A 94 -7.36 -7.60 1.56
N LEU A 95 -7.59 -6.39 1.01
CA LEU A 95 -6.83 -5.85 -0.12
C LEU A 95 -5.33 -5.72 0.23
N GLN A 96 -5.00 -5.30 1.45
CA GLN A 96 -3.62 -5.26 1.93
C GLN A 96 -3.02 -6.68 2.04
N VAL A 97 -3.79 -7.67 2.53
CA VAL A 97 -3.34 -9.07 2.58
C VAL A 97 -3.10 -9.62 1.17
N ILE A 98 -3.99 -9.32 0.21
CA ILE A 98 -3.80 -9.70 -1.21
C ILE A 98 -2.48 -9.13 -1.73
N ALA A 99 -2.22 -7.84 -1.52
CA ALA A 99 -0.97 -7.20 -1.96
C ALA A 99 0.26 -7.86 -1.33
N ASN A 100 0.20 -8.20 -0.03
CA ASN A 100 1.30 -8.85 0.67
C ASN A 100 1.55 -10.30 0.18
N PHE A 101 0.50 -11.08 -0.07
CA PHE A 101 0.61 -12.43 -0.63
C PHE A 101 1.10 -12.41 -2.08
N ALA A 102 0.60 -11.45 -2.87
CA ALA A 102 1.07 -11.24 -4.23
C ALA A 102 2.55 -10.85 -4.28
N ASP A 103 2.99 -10.01 -3.33
CA ASP A 103 4.38 -9.58 -3.19
C ASP A 103 5.32 -10.77 -2.87
N ASP A 104 4.93 -11.60 -1.89
CA ASP A 104 5.72 -12.80 -1.56
C ASP A 104 5.77 -13.80 -2.73
N TYR A 105 4.65 -13.98 -3.45
CA TYR A 105 4.58 -14.88 -4.59
C TYR A 105 5.35 -14.34 -5.80
N GLY A 106 5.19 -13.05 -6.12
CA GLY A 106 5.80 -12.40 -7.26
C GLY A 106 7.31 -12.23 -7.10
N ASP A 107 7.77 -11.76 -5.93
CA ASP A 107 9.19 -11.56 -5.65
C ASP A 107 9.98 -12.88 -5.72
N LEU A 108 9.41 -13.99 -5.22
CA LEU A 108 10.03 -15.30 -5.37
C LEU A 108 10.10 -15.73 -6.85
N ALA A 109 9.02 -15.52 -7.61
CA ALA A 109 8.96 -15.90 -9.03
C ALA A 109 9.93 -15.11 -9.91
N HIS A 110 10.26 -13.87 -9.52
CA HIS A 110 11.21 -13.01 -10.21
C HIS A 110 12.63 -13.09 -9.66
N GLY A 111 12.88 -13.96 -8.65
CA GLY A 111 14.22 -14.13 -8.05
C GLY A 111 14.68 -12.97 -7.17
N LEU A 112 13.77 -12.09 -6.72
CA LEU A 112 14.10 -11.02 -5.78
C LEU A 112 14.28 -11.53 -4.35
N ASP A 113 13.58 -12.61 -4.00
CA ASP A 113 13.64 -13.26 -2.69
C ASP A 113 14.70 -14.37 -2.68
N ASP A 114 15.96 -14.05 -2.97
CA ASP A 114 17.11 -14.93 -2.90
C ASP A 114 17.86 -14.82 -1.54
N GLU A 115 19.02 -15.46 -1.43
CA GLU A 115 19.83 -15.45 -0.21
C GLU A 115 20.43 -14.06 0.11
N THR A 116 20.52 -13.17 -0.87
CA THR A 116 21.08 -11.81 -0.73
C THR A 116 20.07 -10.79 -0.19
N ARG A 117 18.79 -11.20 -0.05
CA ARG A 117 17.72 -10.32 0.44
C ARG A 117 18.10 -9.63 1.74
N VAL A 118 18.02 -8.30 1.76
CA VAL A 118 18.32 -7.45 2.92
C VAL A 118 17.23 -7.53 3.99
N GLY A 119 15.96 -7.68 3.59
CA GLY A 119 14.82 -7.78 4.51
C GLY A 119 14.70 -9.16 5.18
N PRO A 120 13.74 -9.32 6.12
CA PRO A 120 13.48 -10.61 6.77
C PRO A 120 13.15 -11.71 5.75
N LYS A 121 13.70 -12.92 5.96
CA LYS A 121 13.41 -14.08 5.09
C LYS A 121 11.94 -14.45 5.15
N ARG A 122 11.30 -14.56 3.99
CA ARG A 122 9.88 -14.87 3.82
C ARG A 122 9.56 -16.34 4.07
N GLY A 123 8.30 -16.64 4.43
CA GLY A 123 7.83 -18.02 4.62
C GLY A 123 7.99 -18.89 3.37
N MET A 124 7.80 -18.32 2.17
CA MET A 124 8.04 -19.00 0.90
C MET A 124 9.54 -19.22 0.64
N GLN A 125 10.37 -18.22 0.88
CA GLN A 125 11.83 -18.33 0.74
C GLN A 125 12.43 -19.41 1.67
N ARG A 126 11.84 -19.58 2.86
CA ARG A 126 12.23 -20.64 3.83
C ARG A 126 11.66 -22.01 3.49
N GLY A 127 10.84 -22.14 2.45
CA GLY A 127 10.19 -23.39 2.08
C GLY A 127 9.04 -23.84 3.00
N ILE A 128 8.60 -23.02 3.96
CA ILE A 128 7.50 -23.32 4.88
C ILE A 128 6.13 -23.22 4.19
N ILE A 129 6.00 -22.29 3.25
CA ILE A 129 4.80 -22.07 2.43
C ILE A 129 5.15 -22.38 0.99
N THR A 130 4.45 -23.34 0.38
CA THR A 130 4.68 -23.70 -1.03
C THR A 130 4.04 -22.66 -1.98
N PRO A 131 4.54 -22.50 -3.22
CA PRO A 131 3.94 -21.62 -4.21
C PRO A 131 2.47 -21.96 -4.50
N GLN A 132 2.10 -23.25 -4.51
CA GLN A 132 0.72 -23.67 -4.69
C GLN A 132 -0.17 -23.28 -3.51
N GLN A 133 0.32 -23.38 -2.27
CA GLN A 133 -0.42 -22.94 -1.09
C GLN A 133 -0.64 -21.44 -1.13
N MET A 134 0.40 -20.65 -1.47
CA MET A 134 0.30 -19.19 -1.61
C MET A 134 -0.68 -18.80 -2.73
N LYS A 135 -0.62 -19.44 -3.90
CA LYS A 135 -1.55 -19.20 -5.01
C LYS A 135 -3.01 -19.49 -4.61
N ARG A 136 -3.27 -20.60 -3.87
CA ARG A 136 -4.62 -20.92 -3.37
C ARG A 136 -5.09 -19.91 -2.34
N ALA A 137 -4.23 -19.48 -1.42
CA ALA A 137 -4.54 -18.46 -0.42
C ALA A 137 -4.84 -17.11 -1.09
N LEU A 138 -4.02 -16.69 -2.06
CA LEU A 138 -4.23 -15.48 -2.84
C LEU A 138 -5.58 -15.52 -3.57
N PHE A 139 -5.89 -16.59 -4.29
CA PHE A 139 -7.17 -16.75 -4.97
C PHE A 139 -8.36 -16.72 -4.01
N GLY A 140 -8.30 -17.47 -2.89
CA GLY A 140 -9.35 -17.49 -1.87
C GLY A 140 -9.56 -16.11 -1.23
N THR A 141 -8.47 -15.37 -0.94
CA THR A 141 -8.55 -14.00 -0.39
C THR A 141 -9.15 -13.04 -1.42
N CYS A 142 -8.78 -13.14 -2.70
CA CYS A 142 -9.39 -12.33 -3.78
C CYS A 142 -10.91 -12.60 -3.89
N ALA A 143 -11.32 -13.86 -3.88
CA ALA A 143 -12.74 -14.24 -3.96
C ALA A 143 -13.53 -13.73 -2.74
N LEU A 144 -12.98 -13.86 -1.53
CA LEU A 144 -13.58 -13.35 -0.30
C LEU A 144 -13.69 -11.82 -0.35
N THR A 145 -12.62 -11.12 -0.76
CA THR A 145 -12.61 -9.66 -0.88
C THR A 145 -13.64 -9.18 -1.88
N PHE A 146 -13.76 -9.85 -3.02
CA PHE A 146 -14.76 -9.53 -4.03
C PHE A 146 -16.19 -9.71 -3.48
N ALA A 147 -16.47 -10.82 -2.81
CA ALA A 147 -17.79 -11.09 -2.22
C ALA A 147 -18.16 -10.05 -1.15
N LEU A 148 -17.20 -9.70 -0.25
CA LEU A 148 -17.43 -8.67 0.76
C LEU A 148 -17.48 -7.26 0.16
N GLY A 149 -16.79 -6.99 -0.93
CA GLY A 149 -16.90 -5.77 -1.70
C GLY A 149 -18.28 -5.61 -2.34
N CYS A 150 -18.85 -6.67 -2.92
CA CYS A 150 -20.22 -6.70 -3.41
C CYS A 150 -21.22 -6.44 -2.28
N LEU A 151 -21.01 -7.06 -1.11
CA LEU A 151 -21.84 -6.85 0.08
C LEU A 151 -21.74 -5.40 0.57
N LEU A 152 -20.55 -4.82 0.59
CA LEU A 152 -20.34 -3.41 0.96
C LEU A 152 -21.11 -2.47 0.03
N ILE A 153 -21.01 -2.67 -1.27
CA ILE A 153 -21.76 -1.88 -2.27
C ILE A 153 -23.26 -2.05 -2.03
N TRP A 154 -23.73 -3.27 -1.89
CA TRP A 154 -25.12 -3.57 -1.61
C TRP A 154 -25.63 -2.85 -0.35
N VAL A 155 -24.95 -3.02 0.78
CA VAL A 155 -25.32 -2.39 2.07
C VAL A 155 -25.25 -0.87 1.98
N SER A 156 -24.27 -0.32 1.27
CA SER A 156 -24.14 1.12 1.06
C SER A 156 -25.38 1.69 0.38
N PHE A 157 -25.83 1.12 -0.71
CA PHE A 157 -26.93 1.64 -1.53
C PHE A 157 -28.31 1.19 -1.04
N LEU A 158 -28.43 0.13 -0.23
CA LEU A 158 -29.71 -0.37 0.28
C LEU A 158 -30.47 0.64 1.14
N ARG A 159 -29.76 1.50 1.90
CA ARG A 159 -30.30 2.56 2.74
C ARG A 159 -30.02 3.96 2.19
N GLY A 160 -29.61 4.03 0.94
CA GLY A 160 -29.35 5.26 0.22
C GLY A 160 -30.62 5.85 -0.40
N PRO A 161 -30.46 6.83 -1.30
CA PRO A 161 -31.57 7.34 -2.10
C PRO A 161 -32.20 6.19 -2.90
N ALA A 162 -33.44 6.39 -3.36
CA ALA A 162 -34.16 5.37 -4.12
C ALA A 162 -33.29 4.78 -5.22
N LEU A 163 -33.40 3.46 -5.44
CA LEU A 163 -32.65 2.75 -6.48
C LEU A 163 -33.14 3.21 -7.86
N ASP A 164 -32.62 4.35 -8.29
CA ASP A 164 -32.82 4.89 -9.64
C ASP A 164 -31.66 4.46 -10.57
N GLY A 165 -31.74 4.90 -11.83
CA GLY A 165 -30.70 4.60 -12.82
C GLY A 165 -29.31 5.13 -12.44
N HIS A 166 -29.22 6.23 -11.68
CA HIS A 166 -27.96 6.81 -11.21
C HIS A 166 -27.34 5.95 -10.11
N ALA A 167 -28.14 5.46 -9.16
CA ALA A 167 -27.67 4.56 -8.11
C ALA A 167 -27.15 3.24 -8.71
N VAL A 168 -27.88 2.66 -9.68
CA VAL A 168 -27.44 1.44 -10.37
C VAL A 168 -26.14 1.66 -11.14
N ALA A 169 -26.01 2.80 -11.84
CA ALA A 169 -24.75 3.15 -12.53
C ALA A 169 -23.59 3.31 -11.54
N ALA A 170 -23.81 4.00 -10.40
CA ALA A 170 -22.81 4.15 -9.35
C ALA A 170 -22.37 2.79 -8.78
N MET A 171 -23.30 1.87 -8.51
CA MET A 171 -22.98 0.49 -8.07
C MET A 171 -22.07 -0.21 -9.10
N GLY A 172 -22.37 -0.08 -10.40
CA GLY A 172 -21.53 -0.63 -11.48
C GLY A 172 -20.11 -0.04 -11.48
N VAL A 173 -19.99 1.28 -11.27
CA VAL A 173 -18.68 1.96 -11.17
C VAL A 173 -17.91 1.44 -9.95
N PHE A 174 -18.56 1.31 -8.79
CA PHE A 174 -17.89 0.77 -7.59
C PHE A 174 -17.49 -0.69 -7.73
N LEU A 175 -18.27 -1.50 -8.44
CA LEU A 175 -17.90 -2.88 -8.77
C LEU A 175 -16.64 -2.91 -9.66
N ALA A 176 -16.59 -2.05 -10.68
CA ALA A 176 -15.41 -1.92 -11.53
C ALA A 176 -14.18 -1.45 -10.73
N PHE A 177 -14.34 -0.49 -9.82
CA PHE A 177 -13.27 -0.05 -8.92
C PHE A 177 -12.80 -1.18 -7.99
N GLY A 178 -13.70 -1.99 -7.45
CA GLY A 178 -13.36 -3.14 -6.61
C GLY A 178 -12.55 -4.18 -7.37
N VAL A 179 -12.96 -4.53 -8.59
CA VAL A 179 -12.20 -5.42 -9.47
C VAL A 179 -10.83 -4.83 -9.80
N ALA A 180 -10.77 -3.53 -10.15
CA ALA A 180 -9.51 -2.84 -10.45
C ALA A 180 -8.56 -2.80 -9.24
N ALA A 181 -9.08 -2.62 -8.00
CA ALA A 181 -8.29 -2.63 -6.78
C ALA A 181 -7.68 -4.00 -6.50
N ILE A 182 -8.46 -5.09 -6.66
CA ILE A 182 -7.97 -6.47 -6.54
C ILE A 182 -6.90 -6.73 -7.61
N ALA A 183 -7.18 -6.37 -8.86
CA ALA A 183 -6.23 -6.52 -9.96
C ALA A 183 -4.93 -5.74 -9.70
N ALA A 184 -5.04 -4.50 -9.24
CA ALA A 184 -3.87 -3.69 -8.89
C ALA A 184 -3.05 -4.32 -7.77
N ALA A 185 -3.70 -4.85 -6.71
CA ALA A 185 -3.01 -5.53 -5.61
C ALA A 185 -2.24 -6.78 -6.10
N VAL A 186 -2.82 -7.56 -7.03
CA VAL A 186 -2.18 -8.76 -7.59
C VAL A 186 -1.05 -8.38 -8.57
N PHE A 187 -1.31 -7.51 -9.54
CA PHE A 187 -0.36 -7.15 -10.59
C PHE A 187 0.74 -6.19 -10.12
N TYR A 188 0.75 -5.84 -8.82
CA TYR A 188 1.84 -5.08 -8.22
C TYR A 188 3.19 -5.80 -8.41
N THR A 189 3.23 -7.12 -8.13
CA THR A 189 4.44 -7.96 -8.24
C THR A 189 4.23 -9.22 -9.08
N VAL A 190 2.99 -9.64 -9.34
CA VAL A 190 2.68 -10.83 -10.13
C VAL A 190 2.52 -10.49 -11.62
N GLY A 191 3.04 -11.34 -12.50
CA GLY A 191 2.93 -11.20 -13.95
C GLY A 191 4.24 -10.85 -14.63
N PRO A 192 4.28 -10.82 -15.96
CA PRO A 192 5.52 -10.64 -16.73
C PRO A 192 6.07 -9.20 -16.68
N HIS A 193 5.25 -8.22 -16.29
CA HIS A 193 5.62 -6.80 -16.18
C HIS A 193 4.97 -6.18 -14.93
N PRO A 194 5.43 -6.55 -13.72
CA PRO A 194 4.83 -6.03 -12.49
C PRO A 194 5.11 -4.53 -12.38
N TYR A 195 4.05 -3.75 -12.15
CA TYR A 195 4.20 -2.30 -12.12
C TYR A 195 4.96 -1.78 -10.89
N GLY A 196 5.03 -2.57 -9.82
CA GLY A 196 5.86 -2.28 -8.64
C GLY A 196 7.35 -2.18 -8.98
N TYR A 197 7.80 -2.93 -10.00
CA TYR A 197 9.19 -2.92 -10.44
C TYR A 197 9.51 -1.74 -11.38
N MET A 198 8.48 -1.01 -11.81
CA MET A 198 8.60 0.16 -12.69
C MET A 198 8.67 1.49 -11.94
N GLY A 199 8.68 1.46 -10.60
CA GLY A 199 8.71 2.65 -9.74
C GLY A 199 7.34 3.23 -9.43
N LEU A 200 6.27 2.49 -9.69
CA LEU A 200 4.91 2.93 -9.42
C LEU A 200 4.41 2.57 -8.01
N GLY A 201 5.21 1.89 -7.18
CA GLY A 201 4.80 1.42 -5.85
C GLY A 201 4.32 2.54 -4.93
N ASP A 202 5.12 3.59 -4.75
CA ASP A 202 4.78 4.75 -3.91
C ASP A 202 3.53 5.48 -4.44
N ILE A 203 3.45 5.64 -5.78
CA ILE A 203 2.32 6.31 -6.45
C ILE A 203 1.03 5.52 -6.27
N MET A 204 1.07 4.21 -6.48
CA MET A 204 -0.12 3.36 -6.33
C MET A 204 -0.54 3.22 -4.87
N SER A 205 0.42 3.16 -3.93
CA SER A 205 0.11 3.22 -2.51
C SER A 205 -0.58 4.53 -2.14
N PHE A 206 -0.09 5.67 -2.62
CA PHE A 206 -0.73 6.97 -2.46
C PHE A 206 -2.15 6.99 -3.03
N ILE A 207 -2.34 6.47 -4.25
CA ILE A 207 -3.65 6.47 -4.92
C ILE A 207 -4.65 5.57 -4.19
N PHE A 208 -4.30 4.29 -3.96
CA PHE A 208 -5.27 3.33 -3.45
C PHE A 208 -5.56 3.51 -1.96
N PHE A 209 -4.56 3.71 -1.12
CA PHE A 209 -4.75 3.86 0.33
C PHE A 209 -5.05 5.30 0.77
N GLY A 210 -4.69 6.29 -0.05
CA GLY A 210 -5.05 7.69 0.16
C GLY A 210 -6.34 8.05 -0.57
N LEU A 211 -6.21 8.34 -1.86
CA LEU A 211 -7.30 8.93 -2.64
C LEU A 211 -8.52 8.00 -2.74
N VAL A 212 -8.33 6.76 -3.22
CA VAL A 212 -9.44 5.83 -3.44
C VAL A 212 -10.09 5.46 -2.11
N ALA A 213 -9.30 5.09 -1.09
CA ALA A 213 -9.84 4.68 0.20
C ALA A 213 -10.66 5.78 0.87
N VAL A 214 -10.23 7.05 0.78
CA VAL A 214 -10.97 8.17 1.40
C VAL A 214 -12.10 8.67 0.50
N CYS A 215 -11.86 8.93 -0.79
CA CYS A 215 -12.89 9.50 -1.68
C CYS A 215 -14.01 8.50 -1.97
N ALA A 216 -13.66 7.28 -2.41
CA ALA A 216 -14.65 6.25 -2.67
C ALA A 216 -15.31 5.79 -1.36
N GLY A 217 -14.54 5.69 -0.26
CA GLY A 217 -15.07 5.41 1.07
C GLY A 217 -16.09 6.44 1.51
N SER A 218 -15.81 7.74 1.40
CA SER A 218 -16.76 8.81 1.73
C SER A 218 -18.02 8.75 0.86
N PHE A 219 -17.87 8.46 -0.43
CA PHE A 219 -18.99 8.32 -1.35
C PHE A 219 -19.94 7.17 -0.94
N LEU A 220 -19.43 6.05 -0.42
CA LEU A 220 -20.25 4.95 0.06
C LEU A 220 -21.17 5.33 1.23
N TYR A 221 -20.88 6.41 1.96
CA TYR A 221 -21.77 6.96 2.99
C TYR A 221 -22.68 8.06 2.44
N LEU A 222 -22.12 8.98 1.64
CA LEU A 222 -22.75 10.25 1.28
C LEU A 222 -23.53 10.18 -0.04
N HIS A 223 -23.25 9.19 -0.88
CA HIS A 223 -23.77 9.06 -2.26
C HIS A 223 -23.52 10.30 -3.13
N SER A 224 -22.55 11.11 -2.75
CA SER A 224 -22.12 12.31 -3.47
C SER A 224 -20.61 12.49 -3.34
N PHE A 225 -20.01 13.14 -4.32
CA PHE A 225 -18.59 13.51 -4.26
C PHE A 225 -18.42 14.67 -3.27
N ASP A 226 -17.48 14.50 -2.37
CA ASP A 226 -17.09 15.51 -1.40
C ASP A 226 -15.65 15.98 -1.67
N ALA A 227 -15.51 17.25 -2.05
CA ALA A 227 -14.18 17.83 -2.30
C ALA A 227 -13.23 17.78 -1.08
N ALA A 228 -13.80 17.81 0.14
CA ALA A 228 -13.02 17.63 1.37
C ALA A 228 -12.37 16.24 1.42
N SER A 229 -13.04 15.20 0.90
CA SER A 229 -12.49 13.85 0.83
C SER A 229 -11.24 13.76 -0.05
N LEU A 230 -11.15 14.58 -1.11
CA LEU A 230 -9.98 14.63 -1.97
C LEU A 230 -8.75 15.18 -1.23
N VAL A 231 -8.92 16.30 -0.49
CA VAL A 231 -7.83 16.89 0.29
C VAL A 231 -7.36 15.92 1.37
N ALA A 232 -8.29 15.33 2.11
CA ALA A 232 -7.97 14.33 3.14
C ALA A 232 -7.31 13.08 2.55
N GLY A 233 -7.74 12.63 1.37
CA GLY A 233 -7.15 11.50 0.65
C GLY A 233 -5.71 11.79 0.21
N VAL A 234 -5.44 13.00 -0.31
CA VAL A 234 -4.06 13.44 -0.61
C VAL A 234 -3.22 13.47 0.65
N ALA A 235 -3.72 14.10 1.73
CA ALA A 235 -3.01 14.21 2.99
C ALA A 235 -2.65 12.84 3.59
N LEU A 236 -3.57 11.85 3.51
CA LEU A 236 -3.34 10.49 3.98
C LEU A 236 -2.41 9.70 3.05
N GLY A 237 -2.54 9.86 1.74
CA GLY A 237 -1.74 9.11 0.77
C GLY A 237 -0.23 9.34 0.92
N LEU A 238 0.17 10.54 1.37
CA LEU A 238 1.58 10.91 1.55
C LEU A 238 2.29 10.07 2.63
N PRO A 239 1.80 9.91 3.87
CA PRO A 239 2.46 9.06 4.86
C PRO A 239 2.33 7.57 4.51
N VAL A 240 1.30 7.15 3.76
CA VAL A 240 1.22 5.79 3.21
C VAL A 240 2.34 5.54 2.21
N ALA A 241 2.58 6.47 1.27
CA ALA A 241 3.72 6.42 0.36
C ALA A 241 5.06 6.45 1.12
N ALA A 242 5.14 7.18 2.24
CA ALA A 242 6.33 7.19 3.09
C ALA A 242 6.62 5.82 3.71
N VAL A 243 5.62 5.04 4.13
CA VAL A 243 5.82 3.65 4.58
C VAL A 243 6.37 2.77 3.46
N MET A 244 5.83 2.88 2.24
CA MET A 244 6.36 2.17 1.06
C MET A 244 7.79 2.61 0.75
N ASN A 245 8.06 3.91 0.84
CA ASN A 245 9.39 4.47 0.60
C ASN A 245 10.45 3.93 1.59
N ILE A 246 10.11 3.65 2.87
CA ILE A 246 11.04 3.00 3.82
C ILE A 246 11.49 1.64 3.29
N ASN A 247 10.54 0.83 2.81
CA ASN A 247 10.85 -0.47 2.20
C ASN A 247 11.77 -0.32 0.99
N ASN A 248 11.42 0.60 0.09
CA ASN A 248 12.18 0.86 -1.13
C ASN A 248 13.56 1.47 -0.86
N MET A 249 13.71 2.31 0.19
CA MET A 249 15.03 2.81 0.62
C MET A 249 15.91 1.68 1.16
N ARG A 250 15.34 0.80 2.03
CA ARG A 250 16.08 -0.32 2.60
C ARG A 250 16.65 -1.23 1.52
N ASP A 251 15.84 -1.54 0.51
CA ASP A 251 16.18 -2.52 -0.53
C ASP A 251 16.78 -1.87 -1.80
N SER A 252 17.04 -0.54 -1.80
CA SER A 252 17.30 0.26 -3.00
C SER A 252 18.45 -0.28 -3.88
N LEU A 253 19.57 -0.70 -3.28
CA LEU A 253 20.73 -1.20 -4.02
C LEU A 253 20.52 -2.64 -4.49
N ASP A 254 19.90 -3.49 -3.67
CA ASP A 254 19.57 -4.87 -4.02
C ASP A 254 18.52 -4.91 -5.14
N ASP A 255 17.43 -4.17 -4.99
CA ASP A 255 16.39 -4.00 -6.02
C ASP A 255 16.97 -3.53 -7.36
N ALA A 256 17.87 -2.53 -7.34
CA ALA A 256 18.50 -2.01 -8.55
C ALA A 256 19.38 -3.07 -9.24
N SER A 257 20.12 -3.87 -8.48
CA SER A 257 20.96 -4.95 -9.01
C SER A 257 20.16 -6.05 -9.70
N LYS A 258 18.90 -6.27 -9.26
CA LYS A 258 17.95 -7.25 -9.78
C LYS A 258 16.98 -6.66 -10.82
N GLY A 259 17.19 -5.41 -11.26
CA GLY A 259 16.43 -4.76 -12.31
C GLY A 259 15.11 -4.11 -11.86
N LYS A 260 14.80 -4.09 -10.57
CA LYS A 260 13.63 -3.39 -10.02
C LYS A 260 13.95 -1.90 -9.86
N ARG A 261 13.16 -1.03 -10.49
CA ARG A 261 13.41 0.42 -10.61
C ARG A 261 12.41 1.21 -9.77
N THR A 262 12.62 1.28 -8.46
CA THR A 262 11.79 2.03 -7.51
C THR A 262 12.07 3.54 -7.55
N ILE A 263 11.22 4.37 -6.93
CA ILE A 263 11.49 5.80 -6.74
C ILE A 263 12.76 5.98 -5.90
N ALA A 264 12.97 5.16 -4.87
CA ALA A 264 14.13 5.26 -4.00
C ALA A 264 15.46 5.09 -4.78
N ASN A 265 15.60 4.03 -5.58
CA ASN A 265 16.84 3.83 -6.32
C ASN A 265 17.07 4.85 -7.45
N ARG A 266 16.00 5.39 -8.06
CA ARG A 266 16.12 6.52 -8.99
C ARG A 266 16.59 7.81 -8.29
N LEU A 267 16.07 8.09 -7.09
CA LEU A 267 16.51 9.22 -6.28
C LEU A 267 17.96 9.04 -5.81
N TYR A 268 18.36 7.82 -5.49
CA TYR A 268 19.75 7.50 -5.16
C TYR A 268 20.67 7.85 -6.34
N GLU A 269 20.37 7.37 -7.54
CA GLU A 269 21.14 7.66 -8.76
C GLU A 269 21.21 9.18 -9.05
N LEU A 270 20.05 9.88 -8.91
CA LEU A 270 20.00 11.34 -9.08
C LEU A 270 20.86 12.07 -8.05
N GLY A 271 20.85 11.64 -6.80
CA GLY A 271 21.64 12.23 -5.72
C GLY A 271 23.15 12.07 -5.96
N GLU A 272 23.59 10.87 -6.41
CA GLU A 272 25.00 10.65 -6.74
C GLU A 272 25.48 11.52 -7.91
N GLY A 273 24.62 11.81 -8.89
CA GLY A 273 24.89 12.73 -10.00
C GLY A 273 24.76 14.22 -9.66
N CYS A 274 24.22 14.58 -8.49
CA CYS A 274 23.89 15.95 -8.15
C CYS A 274 25.11 16.75 -7.67
N SER A 275 25.21 18.01 -8.12
CA SER A 275 26.20 18.99 -7.62
C SER A 275 25.64 19.92 -6.53
N ALA A 276 24.35 19.82 -6.19
CA ALA A 276 23.71 20.67 -5.19
C ALA A 276 24.27 20.42 -3.78
N THR A 277 24.29 21.46 -2.98
CA THR A 277 24.71 21.40 -1.58
C THR A 277 23.57 21.83 -0.66
N VAL A 278 23.38 21.06 0.42
CA VAL A 278 22.44 21.39 1.49
C VAL A 278 23.24 21.52 2.78
N ARG A 279 23.11 22.66 3.47
CA ARG A 279 23.88 22.97 4.68
C ARG A 279 25.41 22.81 4.52
N GLY A 280 25.91 23.14 3.33
CA GLY A 280 27.37 23.07 3.02
C GLY A 280 27.88 21.65 2.68
N GLN A 281 27.04 20.63 2.63
CA GLN A 281 27.38 19.29 2.21
C GLN A 281 26.76 18.96 0.85
N ARG A 282 27.50 18.28 -0.03
CA ARG A 282 26.99 17.80 -1.31
C ARG A 282 25.89 16.78 -1.05
N VAL A 283 24.78 16.91 -1.75
CA VAL A 283 23.69 15.91 -1.71
C VAL A 283 24.20 14.62 -2.36
N ASN A 284 24.11 13.53 -1.62
CA ASN A 284 24.38 12.19 -2.11
C ASN A 284 23.07 11.39 -2.26
N GLY A 285 23.15 10.16 -2.80
CA GLY A 285 21.98 9.30 -3.04
C GLY A 285 21.17 9.02 -1.80
N GLU A 286 21.81 8.75 -0.67
CA GLU A 286 21.17 8.52 0.62
C GLU A 286 20.38 9.75 1.10
N GLN A 287 20.95 10.93 0.96
CA GLN A 287 20.29 12.18 1.34
C GLN A 287 19.09 12.47 0.43
N ALA A 288 19.19 12.21 -0.87
CA ALA A 288 18.09 12.43 -1.81
C ALA A 288 16.86 11.59 -1.47
N MET A 289 17.05 10.29 -1.16
CA MET A 289 15.96 9.41 -0.72
C MET A 289 15.30 9.91 0.57
N ARG A 290 16.09 10.33 1.57
CA ARG A 290 15.60 10.84 2.86
C ARG A 290 14.91 12.19 2.74
N MET A 291 15.35 13.06 1.83
CA MET A 291 14.68 14.33 1.53
C MET A 291 13.27 14.10 0.96
N TYR A 292 13.11 13.15 0.05
CA TYR A 292 11.80 12.75 -0.46
C TYR A 292 10.89 12.25 0.67
N HIS A 293 11.38 11.33 1.50
CA HIS A 293 10.65 10.84 2.67
C HIS A 293 10.22 11.98 3.61
N THR A 294 11.13 12.90 3.89
CA THR A 294 10.88 14.09 4.71
C THR A 294 9.76 14.95 4.11
N ALA A 295 9.83 15.21 2.80
CA ALA A 295 8.84 16.01 2.09
C ALA A 295 7.44 15.39 2.18
N LEU A 296 7.31 14.06 2.03
CA LEU A 296 6.03 13.35 2.15
C LEU A 296 5.38 13.60 3.53
N LEU A 297 6.13 13.47 4.62
CA LEU A 297 5.58 13.61 5.97
C LEU A 297 5.25 15.06 6.33
N TYR A 298 6.10 16.04 6.00
CA TYR A 298 5.81 17.45 6.25
C TYR A 298 4.64 17.96 5.41
N LEU A 299 4.56 17.57 4.14
CA LEU A 299 3.43 17.95 3.29
C LEU A 299 2.13 17.36 3.82
N SER A 300 2.13 16.12 4.29
CA SER A 300 0.97 15.51 4.96
C SER A 300 0.53 16.29 6.18
N LEU A 301 1.46 16.68 7.06
CA LEU A 301 1.17 17.49 8.24
C LEU A 301 0.50 18.81 7.86
N ILE A 302 1.11 19.55 6.92
CA ILE A 302 0.59 20.84 6.44
C ILE A 302 -0.83 20.66 5.88
N LEU A 303 -1.05 19.63 5.04
CA LEU A 303 -2.34 19.39 4.42
C LEU A 303 -3.42 19.01 5.44
N PHE A 304 -3.14 18.16 6.44
CA PHE A 304 -4.11 17.82 7.46
C PHE A 304 -4.47 19.00 8.37
N VAL A 305 -3.48 19.83 8.72
CA VAL A 305 -3.73 21.05 9.49
C VAL A 305 -4.55 22.03 8.65
N ALA A 306 -4.19 22.29 7.39
CA ALA A 306 -4.98 23.15 6.52
C ALA A 306 -6.39 22.60 6.28
N PHE A 307 -6.53 21.30 6.09
CA PHE A 307 -7.78 20.61 5.87
C PHE A 307 -8.81 20.88 6.98
N ILE A 308 -8.41 20.76 8.26
CA ILE A 308 -9.37 20.97 9.36
C ILE A 308 -9.88 22.41 9.39
N PHE A 309 -9.04 23.43 9.09
CA PHE A 309 -9.46 24.82 8.99
C PHE A 309 -10.38 25.07 7.80
N VAL A 310 -10.13 24.42 6.66
CA VAL A 310 -11.00 24.55 5.48
C VAL A 310 -12.37 23.93 5.72
N VAL A 311 -12.44 22.78 6.40
CA VAL A 311 -13.70 22.05 6.63
C VAL A 311 -14.52 22.65 7.76
N LYS A 312 -13.89 23.11 8.84
CA LYS A 312 -14.55 23.57 10.07
C LYS A 312 -14.52 25.09 10.27
N GLY A 313 -13.82 25.82 9.40
CA GLY A 313 -13.64 27.27 9.54
C GLY A 313 -12.69 27.64 10.68
N PHE A 314 -12.58 28.95 10.94
CA PHE A 314 -11.68 29.49 11.96
C PHE A 314 -12.43 29.70 13.27
N SER A 315 -12.14 28.87 14.28
CA SER A 315 -12.69 28.95 15.63
C SER A 315 -11.66 28.46 16.63
N LEU A 316 -11.86 28.76 17.93
CA LEU A 316 -10.97 28.24 18.99
C LEU A 316 -10.95 26.70 18.98
N ARG A 317 -12.08 26.04 18.74
CA ARG A 317 -12.17 24.58 18.63
C ARG A 317 -11.32 24.05 17.49
N THR A 318 -11.35 24.72 16.33
CA THR A 318 -10.55 24.34 15.15
C THR A 318 -9.04 24.55 15.41
N PHE A 319 -8.65 25.59 16.14
CA PHE A 319 -7.25 25.78 16.56
C PHE A 319 -6.79 24.65 17.49
N VAL A 320 -7.63 24.27 18.47
CA VAL A 320 -7.34 23.11 19.36
C VAL A 320 -7.23 21.81 18.55
N ALA A 321 -8.13 21.61 17.58
CA ALA A 321 -8.09 20.44 16.68
C ALA A 321 -6.80 20.44 15.83
N GLY A 322 -6.41 21.59 15.26
CA GLY A 322 -5.15 21.72 14.54
C GLY A 322 -3.92 21.39 15.40
N ALA A 323 -3.89 21.87 16.63
CA ALA A 323 -2.84 21.55 17.60
C ALA A 323 -2.84 20.04 17.94
N ALA A 324 -4.01 19.41 18.13
CA ALA A 324 -4.13 17.98 18.40
C ALA A 324 -3.63 17.15 17.19
N ILE A 325 -3.93 17.57 15.95
CA ILE A 325 -3.39 16.96 14.74
C ILE A 325 -1.86 17.09 14.72
N CYS A 326 -1.29 18.27 15.00
CA CYS A 326 0.17 18.44 15.09
C CYS A 326 0.80 17.48 16.12
N LEU A 327 0.20 17.35 17.30
CA LEU A 327 0.67 16.43 18.33
C LEU A 327 0.59 14.97 17.90
N SER A 328 -0.44 14.58 17.14
CA SER A 328 -0.58 13.21 16.63
C SER A 328 0.50 12.82 15.61
N PHE A 329 1.19 13.79 15.02
CA PHE A 329 2.34 13.55 14.13
C PHE A 329 3.65 13.24 14.88
N GLN A 330 3.69 13.38 16.21
CA GLN A 330 4.92 13.16 16.99
C GLN A 330 5.56 11.78 16.73
N PRO A 331 4.82 10.63 16.65
CA PRO A 331 5.43 9.34 16.34
C PRO A 331 6.05 9.31 14.92
N LEU A 332 5.41 9.95 13.94
CA LEU A 332 5.92 10.05 12.56
C LEU A 332 7.20 10.90 12.51
N MET A 333 7.24 12.03 13.22
CA MET A 333 8.41 12.90 13.29
C MET A 333 9.57 12.22 14.04
N SER A 334 9.27 11.43 15.07
CA SER A 334 10.26 10.62 15.78
C SER A 334 10.87 9.55 14.88
N ALA A 335 10.03 8.83 14.10
CA ALA A 335 10.50 7.85 13.12
C ALA A 335 11.34 8.53 12.02
N LEU A 336 10.89 9.68 11.51
CA LEU A 336 11.63 10.49 10.53
C LEU A 336 13.01 10.89 11.06
N ALA A 337 13.09 11.38 12.29
CA ALA A 337 14.37 11.75 12.91
C ALA A 337 15.32 10.55 12.96
N GLY A 338 14.81 9.36 13.32
CA GLY A 338 15.58 8.12 13.30
C GLY A 338 16.04 7.71 11.90
N ILE A 339 15.17 7.84 10.88
CA ILE A 339 15.50 7.53 9.48
C ILE A 339 16.60 8.47 8.96
N VAL A 340 16.52 9.76 9.28
CA VAL A 340 17.51 10.76 8.84
C VAL A 340 18.87 10.55 9.51
N GLN A 341 18.89 10.07 10.76
CA GLN A 341 20.11 9.84 11.53
C GLN A 341 20.75 8.46 11.28
N GLU A 342 20.01 7.48 10.76
CA GLU A 342 20.53 6.14 10.47
C GLU A 342 21.42 6.17 9.23
N PRO A 343 22.73 5.94 9.34
CA PRO A 343 23.63 5.97 8.17
C PRO A 343 23.44 4.76 7.25
N ASP A 344 22.96 3.64 7.77
CA ASP A 344 22.81 2.37 7.08
C ASP A 344 21.36 2.15 6.67
N HIS A 345 21.06 2.34 5.37
CA HIS A 345 19.69 2.19 4.86
C HIS A 345 19.14 0.75 5.05
N THR A 346 19.97 -0.27 5.15
CA THR A 346 19.52 -1.65 5.37
C THR A 346 18.84 -1.85 6.72
N LYS A 347 19.07 -0.95 7.69
CA LYS A 347 18.48 -0.96 9.03
C LYS A 347 17.17 -0.19 9.16
N LEU A 348 16.65 0.36 8.07
CA LEU A 348 15.44 1.18 8.09
C LEU A 348 14.15 0.38 8.39
N ASP A 349 14.15 -0.95 8.28
CA ASP A 349 12.98 -1.81 8.59
C ASP A 349 12.36 -1.51 9.96
N ARG A 350 13.16 -1.17 10.96
CA ARG A 350 12.69 -0.84 12.32
C ARG A 350 11.76 0.37 12.39
N PHE A 351 11.75 1.24 11.38
CA PHE A 351 10.89 2.43 11.32
C PHE A 351 9.58 2.19 10.56
N MET A 352 9.39 1.04 9.90
CA MET A 352 8.16 0.75 9.15
C MET A 352 6.94 0.67 10.08
N ALA A 353 7.02 -0.09 11.17
CA ALA A 353 5.92 -0.22 12.12
C ALA A 353 5.60 1.10 12.83
N PRO A 354 6.57 1.88 13.37
CA PRO A 354 6.31 3.20 13.95
C PRO A 354 5.65 4.16 12.96
N THR A 355 6.10 4.20 11.70
CA THR A 355 5.51 5.07 10.66
C THR A 355 4.09 4.62 10.30
N SER A 356 3.85 3.32 10.15
CA SER A 356 2.52 2.77 9.89
C SER A 356 1.54 3.08 11.03
N LEU A 357 1.90 2.78 12.28
CA LEU A 357 1.07 3.05 13.45
C LEU A 357 0.86 4.54 13.70
N GLY A 358 1.90 5.35 13.46
CA GLY A 358 1.81 6.81 13.51
C GLY A 358 0.79 7.36 12.49
N THR A 359 0.76 6.81 11.28
CA THR A 359 -0.24 7.17 10.26
C THR A 359 -1.67 6.85 10.71
N VAL A 360 -1.87 5.69 11.34
CA VAL A 360 -3.17 5.33 11.92
C VAL A 360 -3.55 6.28 13.06
N ALA A 361 -2.61 6.63 13.93
CA ALA A 361 -2.85 7.56 15.02
C ALA A 361 -3.28 8.95 14.51
N VAL A 362 -2.65 9.44 13.45
CA VAL A 362 -3.05 10.66 12.74
C VAL A 362 -4.48 10.51 12.17
N ALA A 363 -4.78 9.39 11.49
CA ALA A 363 -6.12 9.17 10.93
C ALA A 363 -7.21 9.14 12.02
N ILE A 364 -6.94 8.50 13.16
CA ILE A 364 -7.83 8.51 14.34
C ILE A 364 -8.03 9.94 14.84
N MET A 365 -6.94 10.71 15.03
CA MET A 365 -7.02 12.08 15.52
C MET A 365 -7.79 12.99 14.58
N VAL A 366 -7.54 12.92 13.27
CA VAL A 366 -8.28 13.66 12.25
C VAL A 366 -9.77 13.29 12.30
N THR A 367 -10.09 12.01 12.43
CA THR A 367 -11.48 11.53 12.57
C THR A 367 -12.17 12.13 13.81
N ILE A 368 -11.49 12.12 14.96
CA ILE A 368 -12.00 12.74 16.20
C ILE A 368 -12.23 14.24 15.99
N CYS A 369 -11.25 14.95 15.43
CA CYS A 369 -11.35 16.37 15.15
C CYS A 369 -12.50 16.72 14.20
N LEU A 370 -12.77 15.87 13.18
CA LEU A 370 -13.91 16.05 12.28
C LEU A 370 -15.25 15.95 13.00
N VAL A 371 -15.35 15.15 14.05
CA VAL A 371 -16.61 14.93 14.80
C VAL A 371 -16.79 15.98 15.90
N VAL A 372 -15.71 16.36 16.61
CA VAL A 372 -15.80 17.16 17.84
C VAL A 372 -15.63 18.68 17.58
N ALA A 373 -14.82 19.09 16.60
CA ALA A 373 -14.62 20.49 16.25
C ALA A 373 -15.73 21.00 15.31
#